data_7793e5de452cf0068970147ba8750994
#
_entry.id   7793e5de452cf0068970147ba8750994
#
_cell.length_a   1.000
_cell.length_b   1.000
_cell.length_c   1.000
_cell.angle_alpha   90.00
_cell.angle_beta   90.00
_cell.angle_gamma   90.00
#
_symmetry.space_group_name_H-M   'P 1'
#
loop_
_entity.id
_entity.type
_entity.pdbx_description
1 polymer ?
#
loop_
_entity_poly.entity_id
_entity_poly.type
_entity_poly.pdbx_seq_one_letter_code
_entity_poly.pdbx_strand_id
1 'polypeptide(L)'
;MQYAILCYNNEAEVFSWSKEQDAKVMADLAVVQRKLAAQGKLGPVARLMPTSAATTIRKDRDPPLVLDGPFAETKEQLLGFYILDCVNLDEAIEAALELGRANPGGSYEVRPLSVFRASALPE
;
A
#
# COMPACT_ATOMS: atom_id res chain seq x y z
N MET A 1 -12.02 9.56 10.38
CA MET A 1 -12.38 8.51 9.43
C MET A 1 -11.12 7.91 8.83
N GLN A 2 -11.13 6.63 8.55
CA GLN A 2 -9.93 5.96 8.07
C GLN A 2 -10.01 5.67 6.58
N TYR A 3 -8.84 5.80 5.95
CA TYR A 3 -8.67 5.62 4.51
C TYR A 3 -7.50 4.70 4.23
N ALA A 4 -7.65 3.84 3.24
CA ALA A 4 -6.55 3.08 2.70
C ALA A 4 -5.96 3.86 1.51
N ILE A 5 -4.64 3.98 1.50
CA ILE A 5 -3.90 4.47 0.34
C ILE A 5 -3.24 3.24 -0.26
N LEU A 6 -3.76 2.79 -1.38
CA LEU A 6 -3.29 1.59 -2.07
C LEU A 6 -2.26 2.01 -3.12
N CYS A 7 -1.04 1.48 -2.98
CA CYS A 7 0.09 1.93 -3.77
C CYS A 7 0.37 0.94 -4.89
N TYR A 8 0.13 1.36 -6.13
CA TYR A 8 0.36 0.56 -7.33
C TYR A 8 1.54 1.10 -8.12
N ASN A 9 2.34 0.20 -8.68
CA ASN A 9 3.40 0.56 -9.61
C ASN A 9 3.80 -0.67 -10.41
N ASN A 10 4.61 -0.46 -11.46
CA ASN A 10 5.22 -1.55 -12.18
C ASN A 10 6.31 -2.16 -11.30
N GLU A 11 6.12 -3.39 -10.84
CA GLU A 11 7.06 -4.01 -9.90
C GLU A 11 8.41 -4.30 -10.54
N ALA A 12 8.45 -4.58 -11.84
CA ALA A 12 9.73 -4.83 -12.51
C ALA A 12 10.61 -3.58 -12.47
N GLU A 13 10.04 -2.40 -12.61
CA GLU A 13 10.78 -1.14 -12.48
C GLU A 13 11.22 -0.89 -11.03
N VAL A 14 10.29 -1.02 -10.09
CA VAL A 14 10.57 -0.74 -8.68
C VAL A 14 11.64 -1.67 -8.14
N PHE A 15 11.54 -2.96 -8.41
CA PHE A 15 12.51 -3.93 -7.93
C PHE A 15 13.82 -3.92 -8.72
N SER A 16 13.91 -3.14 -9.82
CA SER A 16 15.15 -2.89 -10.55
C SER A 16 15.93 -1.68 -10.04
N TRP A 17 15.35 -0.88 -9.15
CA TRP A 17 16.04 0.27 -8.57
C TRP A 17 17.33 -0.18 -7.89
N SER A 18 18.37 0.65 -8.00
CA SER A 18 19.61 0.42 -7.24
C SER A 18 19.32 0.50 -5.75
N LYS A 19 20.20 -0.07 -4.93
CA LYS A 19 20.09 0.06 -3.47
C LYS A 19 20.07 1.53 -3.05
N GLU A 20 20.86 2.36 -3.73
CA GLU A 20 20.93 3.80 -3.44
C GLU A 20 19.63 4.50 -3.76
N GLN A 21 19.03 4.20 -4.90
CA GLN A 21 17.74 4.78 -5.28
C GLN A 21 16.62 4.32 -4.35
N ASP A 22 16.56 3.04 -4.05
CA ASP A 22 15.58 2.50 -3.10
C ASP A 22 15.73 3.15 -1.72
N ALA A 23 16.96 3.25 -1.22
CA ALA A 23 17.23 3.88 0.07
C ALA A 23 16.81 5.35 0.08
N LYS A 24 17.04 6.08 -1.03
CA LYS A 24 16.62 7.47 -1.14
C LYS A 24 15.10 7.60 -1.09
N VAL A 25 14.39 6.77 -1.85
CA VAL A 25 12.93 6.78 -1.86
C VAL A 25 12.39 6.46 -0.46
N MET A 26 12.93 5.45 0.20
CA MET A 26 12.52 5.09 1.56
C MET A 26 12.81 6.21 2.56
N ALA A 27 13.93 6.91 2.41
CA ALA A 27 14.28 8.05 3.27
C ALA A 27 13.31 9.22 3.04
N ASP A 28 12.99 9.54 1.80
CA ASP A 28 12.05 10.61 1.45
C ASP A 28 10.64 10.29 1.95
N LEU A 29 10.20 9.04 1.81
CA LEU A 29 8.92 8.60 2.35
C LEU A 29 8.89 8.69 3.88
N ALA A 30 9.99 8.34 4.54
CA ALA A 30 10.08 8.39 6.00
C ALA A 30 9.87 9.82 6.53
N VAL A 31 10.32 10.83 5.80
CA VAL A 31 10.10 12.24 6.18
C VAL A 31 8.60 12.54 6.21
N VAL A 32 7.87 12.16 5.16
CA VAL A 32 6.42 12.38 5.08
C VAL A 32 5.69 11.55 6.14
N GLN A 33 6.11 10.30 6.32
CA GLN A 33 5.50 9.41 7.32
C GLN A 33 5.64 9.98 8.74
N ARG A 34 6.82 10.49 9.09
CA ARG A 34 7.03 11.12 10.40
C ARG A 34 6.15 12.35 10.60
N LYS A 35 5.99 13.15 9.56
CA LYS A 35 5.09 14.30 9.60
C LYS A 35 3.65 13.86 9.84
N LEU A 36 3.17 12.86 9.10
CA LEU A 36 1.82 12.34 9.27
C LEU A 36 1.62 11.70 10.65
N ALA A 37 2.64 11.01 11.16
CA ALA A 37 2.59 10.44 12.51
C ALA A 37 2.49 11.53 13.58
N ALA A 38 3.27 12.61 13.42
CA ALA A 38 3.22 13.73 14.36
C ALA A 38 1.86 14.42 14.36
N GLN A 39 1.13 14.35 13.26
CA GLN A 39 -0.24 14.89 13.13
C GLN A 39 -1.32 13.90 13.60
N GLY A 40 -0.93 12.71 14.05
CA GLY A 40 -1.86 11.68 14.47
C GLY A 40 -2.61 11.00 13.31
N LYS A 41 -2.10 11.11 12.09
CA LYS A 41 -2.78 10.60 10.90
C LYS A 41 -2.26 9.26 10.43
N LEU A 42 -1.03 8.88 10.77
CA LEU A 42 -0.41 7.66 10.26
C LEU A 42 -0.84 6.44 11.07
N GLY A 43 -1.44 5.48 10.39
CA GLY A 43 -1.74 4.16 10.92
C GLY A 43 -0.78 3.10 10.37
N PRO A 44 -1.23 1.86 10.23
CA PRO A 44 -0.40 0.78 9.70
C PRO A 44 0.13 1.07 8.30
N VAL A 45 1.35 0.63 8.06
CA VAL A 45 2.05 0.77 6.78
C VAL A 45 2.60 -0.59 6.42
N ALA A 46 2.45 -1.00 5.16
CA ALA A 46 3.01 -2.26 4.70
C ALA A 46 3.60 -2.11 3.30
N ARG A 47 4.69 -2.83 3.07
CA ARG A 47 5.28 -3.02 1.75
C ARG A 47 5.22 -4.50 1.43
N LEU A 48 4.71 -4.85 0.26
CA LEU A 48 4.54 -6.24 -0.16
C LEU A 48 5.78 -6.74 -0.89
N MET A 49 6.01 -8.04 -0.81
CA MET A 49 6.96 -8.72 -1.68
C MET A 49 6.41 -8.72 -3.11
N PRO A 50 7.26 -8.96 -4.14
CA PRO A 50 6.77 -8.99 -5.51
C PRO A 50 5.76 -10.13 -5.73
N THR A 51 4.97 -10.02 -6.80
CA THR A 51 3.91 -10.98 -7.10
C THR A 51 4.40 -12.40 -7.33
N SER A 52 5.69 -12.58 -7.67
CA SER A 52 6.30 -13.91 -7.76
C SER A 52 6.30 -14.65 -6.42
N ALA A 53 6.19 -13.94 -5.31
CA ALA A 53 6.09 -14.53 -3.97
C ALA A 53 4.63 -14.76 -3.54
N ALA A 54 3.66 -14.40 -4.37
CA ALA A 54 2.25 -14.52 -4.03
C ALA A 54 1.76 -15.96 -4.13
N THR A 55 0.75 -16.26 -3.34
CA THR A 55 -0.05 -17.49 -3.44
C THR A 55 -1.50 -17.06 -3.57
N THR A 56 -2.20 -17.62 -4.53
CA THR A 56 -3.61 -17.34 -4.76
C THR A 56 -4.47 -18.53 -4.39
N ILE A 57 -5.53 -18.30 -3.65
CA ILE A 57 -6.53 -19.29 -3.33
C ILE A 57 -7.79 -18.99 -4.14
N ARG A 58 -8.11 -19.87 -5.08
CA ARG A 58 -9.34 -19.79 -5.85
C ARG A 58 -10.44 -20.49 -5.06
N LYS A 59 -11.24 -19.70 -4.37
CA LYS A 59 -12.26 -20.23 -3.45
C LYS A 59 -13.68 -20.28 -4.04
N ASP A 60 -13.80 -19.97 -5.31
CA ASP A 60 -15.05 -20.01 -6.05
C ASP A 60 -15.43 -21.41 -6.51
N ARG A 61 -14.76 -22.43 -6.00
CA ARG A 61 -14.96 -23.84 -6.32
C ARG A 61 -14.67 -24.71 -5.12
N ASP A 62 -15.12 -25.93 -5.17
CA ASP A 62 -14.94 -26.92 -4.10
C ASP A 62 -14.32 -28.20 -4.68
N PRO A 63 -13.12 -28.63 -4.22
CA PRO A 63 -12.25 -27.93 -3.26
C PRO A 63 -11.61 -26.67 -3.86
N PRO A 64 -11.22 -25.71 -3.03
CA PRO A 64 -10.50 -24.53 -3.54
C PRO A 64 -9.17 -24.91 -4.18
N LEU A 65 -8.75 -24.10 -5.16
CA LEU A 65 -7.43 -24.26 -5.76
C LEU A 65 -6.43 -23.32 -5.09
N VAL A 66 -5.26 -23.86 -4.80
CA VAL A 66 -4.12 -23.09 -4.28
C VAL A 66 -3.07 -23.02 -5.37
N LEU A 67 -2.75 -21.82 -5.83
CA LEU A 67 -1.88 -21.60 -6.99
C LEU A 67 -0.73 -20.65 -6.61
N ASP A 68 0.45 -20.92 -7.15
CA ASP A 68 1.57 -19.99 -7.04
C ASP A 68 1.33 -18.80 -7.96
N GLY A 69 1.69 -17.61 -7.46
CA GLY A 69 1.58 -16.38 -8.21
C GLY A 69 0.32 -15.58 -7.90
N PRO A 70 0.18 -14.40 -8.53
CA PRO A 70 -0.95 -13.51 -8.30
C PRO A 70 -2.21 -14.05 -8.94
N PHE A 71 -3.38 -13.60 -8.44
CA PHE A 71 -4.65 -14.03 -8.99
C PHE A 71 -4.91 -13.52 -10.41
N ALA A 72 -4.25 -12.43 -10.77
CA ALA A 72 -4.36 -11.82 -12.10
C ALA A 72 -3.03 -11.16 -12.47
N GLU A 73 -2.71 -11.18 -13.76
CA GLU A 73 -1.60 -10.42 -14.29
C GLU A 73 -2.08 -9.03 -14.67
N THR A 74 -1.37 -8.01 -14.20
CA THR A 74 -1.74 -6.62 -14.38
C THR A 74 -0.52 -5.81 -14.80
N LYS A 75 -0.77 -4.64 -15.38
CA LYS A 75 0.30 -3.74 -15.80
C LYS A 75 1.00 -3.10 -14.62
N GLU A 76 0.23 -2.76 -13.59
CA GLU A 76 0.75 -2.29 -12.32
C GLU A 76 0.27 -3.23 -11.23
N GLN A 77 1.09 -3.41 -10.20
CA GLN A 77 0.81 -4.33 -9.11
C GLN A 77 0.65 -3.55 -7.81
N LEU A 78 -0.16 -4.08 -6.91
CA LEU A 78 -0.26 -3.53 -5.56
C LEU A 78 1.04 -3.84 -4.82
N LEU A 79 1.78 -2.80 -4.45
CA LEU A 79 3.10 -2.95 -3.82
C LEU A 79 3.12 -2.59 -2.35
N GLY A 80 2.05 -2.02 -1.84
CA GLY A 80 1.95 -1.66 -0.44
C GLY A 80 0.74 -0.80 -0.15
N PHE A 81 0.58 -0.44 1.11
CA PHE A 81 -0.52 0.41 1.50
C PHE A 81 -0.21 1.19 2.77
N TYR A 82 -0.95 2.26 2.95
CA TYR A 82 -1.02 3.03 4.19
C TYR A 82 -2.46 3.03 4.68
N ILE A 83 -2.64 2.98 5.99
CA ILE A 83 -3.92 3.29 6.61
C ILE A 83 -3.76 4.63 7.30
N LEU A 84 -4.58 5.60 6.91
CA LEU A 84 -4.52 6.96 7.44
C LEU A 84 -5.81 7.30 8.15
N ASP A 85 -5.69 8.04 9.24
CA ASP A 85 -6.83 8.61 9.94
C ASP A 85 -6.92 10.10 9.58
N CYS A 86 -7.92 10.46 8.79
CA CYS A 86 -8.10 11.80 8.27
C CYS A 86 -9.51 12.30 8.55
N VAL A 87 -9.66 13.61 8.64
CA VAL A 87 -10.96 14.24 8.91
C VAL A 87 -11.96 13.99 7.79
N ASN A 88 -11.46 14.05 6.54
CA ASN A 88 -12.27 13.90 5.34
C ASN A 88 -11.41 13.41 4.17
N LEU A 89 -12.07 13.20 3.03
CA LEU A 89 -11.40 12.73 1.82
C LEU A 89 -10.34 13.71 1.32
N ASP A 90 -10.61 15.00 1.38
CA ASP A 90 -9.65 16.01 0.90
C ASP A 90 -8.33 15.93 1.67
N GLU A 91 -8.39 15.72 2.98
CA GLU A 91 -7.21 15.55 3.81
C GLU A 91 -6.44 14.27 3.45
N ALA A 92 -7.18 13.19 3.18
CA ALA A 92 -6.58 11.94 2.74
C ALA A 92 -5.89 12.08 1.38
N ILE A 93 -6.51 12.82 0.45
CA ILE A 93 -5.92 13.11 -0.86
C ILE A 93 -4.64 13.93 -0.71
N GLU A 94 -4.62 14.96 0.14
CA GLU A 94 -3.42 15.75 0.38
C GLU A 94 -2.28 14.88 0.90
N ALA A 95 -2.56 14.01 1.87
CA ALA A 95 -1.56 13.10 2.41
C ALA A 95 -1.04 12.13 1.33
N ALA A 96 -1.94 11.60 0.50
CA ALA A 96 -1.55 10.71 -0.60
C ALA A 96 -0.69 11.43 -1.63
N LEU A 97 -0.99 12.69 -1.94
CA LEU A 97 -0.17 13.50 -2.84
C LEU A 97 1.24 13.74 -2.28
N GLU A 98 1.35 14.03 -0.98
CA GLU A 98 2.67 14.18 -0.35
C GLU A 98 3.48 12.89 -0.42
N LEU A 99 2.87 11.76 -0.06
CA LEU A 99 3.52 10.45 -0.14
C LEU A 99 3.92 10.14 -1.58
N GLY A 100 3.02 10.41 -2.52
CA GLY A 100 3.25 10.14 -3.94
C GLY A 100 4.40 10.95 -4.53
N ARG A 101 4.59 12.19 -4.08
CA ARG A 101 5.71 13.01 -4.54
C ARG A 101 7.06 12.44 -4.11
N ALA A 102 7.09 11.73 -3.01
CA ALA A 102 8.31 11.09 -2.51
C ALA A 102 8.58 9.72 -3.14
N ASN A 103 7.60 9.15 -3.84
CA ASN A 103 7.67 7.80 -4.40
C ASN A 103 7.46 7.85 -5.92
N PRO A 104 8.52 7.71 -6.73
CA PRO A 104 8.40 7.91 -8.18
C PRO A 104 7.53 6.89 -8.88
N GLY A 105 6.71 7.38 -9.81
CA GLY A 105 5.90 6.56 -10.68
C GLY A 105 4.68 5.96 -10.02
N GLY A 106 3.91 5.22 -10.80
CA GLY A 106 2.76 4.49 -10.31
C GLY A 106 1.53 5.34 -10.01
N SER A 107 0.63 4.73 -9.29
CA SER A 107 -0.68 5.31 -8.93
C SER A 107 -1.02 4.98 -7.49
N TYR A 108 -1.66 5.92 -6.82
CA TYR A 108 -2.22 5.69 -5.49
C TYR A 108 -3.74 5.76 -5.57
N GLU A 109 -4.39 4.73 -5.06
CA GLU A 109 -5.85 4.72 -4.93
C GLU A 109 -6.21 5.04 -3.48
N VAL A 110 -7.09 6.01 -3.29
CA VAL A 110 -7.58 6.40 -1.96
C VAL A 110 -8.97 5.83 -1.78
N ARG A 111 -9.13 4.99 -0.75
CA ARG A 111 -10.41 4.32 -0.53
C ARG A 111 -10.80 4.40 0.94
N PRO A 112 -11.98 4.97 1.27
CA PRO A 112 -12.43 4.97 2.66
C PRO A 112 -12.67 3.55 3.15
N LEU A 113 -12.36 3.31 4.41
CA LEU A 113 -12.59 2.01 5.03
C LEU A 113 -14.01 1.95 5.59
N SER A 114 -14.71 0.86 5.31
CA SER A 114 -16.00 0.62 5.93
C SER A 114 -15.82 0.04 7.34
N VAL A 115 -14.83 -0.82 7.50
CA VAL A 115 -14.48 -1.42 8.80
C VAL A 115 -12.96 -1.48 8.92
N PHE A 116 -12.44 -1.04 10.05
CA PHE A 116 -11.03 -1.21 10.39
C PHE A 116 -10.89 -1.75 11.79
N ARG A 117 -10.03 -2.76 11.95
CA ARG A 117 -9.64 -3.30 13.24
C ARG A 117 -8.13 -3.40 13.29
N ALA A 118 -7.53 -2.75 14.29
CA ALA A 118 -6.08 -2.80 14.47
C ALA A 118 -5.61 -4.19 14.88
N SER A 119 -6.51 -4.96 15.49
CA SER A 119 -6.27 -6.35 15.83
C SER A 119 -7.58 -7.13 15.77
N ALA A 120 -7.49 -8.44 15.55
CA ALA A 120 -8.65 -9.30 15.47
C ALA A 120 -9.02 -9.81 16.87
N LEU A 121 -9.44 -8.90 17.76
CA LEU A 121 -9.83 -9.29 19.09
C LEU A 121 -11.32 -9.65 19.13
N PRO A 122 -11.67 -10.80 19.64
CA PRO A 122 -13.07 -11.12 19.90
C PRO A 122 -13.62 -10.21 20.99
N GLU A 123 -14.87 -9.91 20.88
CA GLU A 123 -15.61 -9.17 21.89
C GLU A 123 -16.01 -10.07 23.05
#